data_65c49984e4d4575341e6aec1bf8bcb1e
#
_entry.id   65c49984e4d4575341e6aec1bf8bcb1e
#
_cell.length_a   1.000
_cell.length_b   1.000
_cell.length_c   1.000
_cell.angle_alpha   90.00
_cell.angle_beta   90.00
_cell.angle_gamma   90.00
#
_symmetry.space_group_name_H-M   'P 1'
#
loop_
_entity.id
_entity.type
_entity.pdbx_description
1 polymer ?
#
loop_
_entity_poly.entity_id
_entity_poly.type
_entity_poly.pdbx_seq_one_letter_code
_entity_poly.pdbx_strand_id
1 'polypeptide(L)'
;MSLEELDNEEMVEKYRLYTLKKILFIVMCIIAVVVVIGYAATIGSSDISAIDVYRDIWYHFIDPIKCDETIDWAVFDIRLPRIIGGLIVGSCLGVAGAAMQSMMKNPLADPYTTGISSGASFGATLAIGLGITVTGSAGSLGLILTAFFFSLVPATVIILVSSLRNTSAATMILAGIAVMYLFNACTTLIKLGISDESLSAVFQWSVGDLSQVTWSNCAIMCLFTLAGTAILMAMSKKLNILITGDKNATALGLNAHRLRIALLIIISLMAASVVCFTGIIGFIGLVAPHIVRIFLGSDNRYLIPASAAFGAVLLMVADLVSRVVIAPTFLPVGVITAFIGCPMFLYLLIKQRRTMW
;
A
#
# COMPACT_ATOMS: atom_id res chain seq x y z
N MET A 1 25.16 -21.82 -24.70
CA MET A 1 25.21 -22.97 -23.79
C MET A 1 23.77 -23.41 -23.60
N SER A 2 23.38 -24.52 -24.22
CA SER A 2 22.03 -25.08 -24.15
C SER A 2 21.80 -25.67 -22.74
N LEU A 3 20.54 -25.60 -22.27
CA LEU A 3 20.17 -26.13 -20.95
C LEU A 3 20.38 -27.66 -20.83
N GLU A 4 20.69 -28.34 -21.92
CA GLU A 4 20.92 -29.80 -22.01
C GLU A 4 22.33 -30.23 -21.55
N GLU A 5 23.27 -29.28 -21.41
CA GLU A 5 24.68 -29.59 -21.07
C GLU A 5 25.01 -29.31 -19.59
N LEU A 6 24.06 -28.90 -18.77
CA LEU A 6 24.30 -28.69 -17.35
C LEU A 6 24.10 -30.00 -16.59
N ASP A 7 25.14 -30.46 -15.89
CA ASP A 7 25.03 -31.54 -14.92
C ASP A 7 23.95 -31.20 -13.87
N ASN A 8 23.19 -32.18 -13.42
CA ASN A 8 22.11 -32.00 -12.46
C ASN A 8 22.56 -31.26 -11.16
N GLU A 9 23.82 -31.52 -10.74
CA GLU A 9 24.40 -30.83 -9.57
C GLU A 9 24.62 -29.35 -9.82
N GLU A 10 25.11 -28.96 -10.98
CA GLU A 10 25.29 -27.53 -11.34
C GLU A 10 23.97 -26.77 -11.46
N MET A 11 22.91 -27.41 -11.98
CA MET A 11 21.57 -26.82 -12.02
C MET A 11 20.99 -26.60 -10.62
N VAL A 12 21.16 -27.58 -9.72
CA VAL A 12 20.69 -27.46 -8.32
C VAL A 12 21.46 -26.36 -7.59
N GLU A 13 22.77 -26.26 -7.80
CA GLU A 13 23.57 -25.19 -7.18
C GLU A 13 23.18 -23.80 -7.69
N LYS A 14 23.00 -23.62 -9.00
CA LYS A 14 22.53 -22.36 -9.59
C LYS A 14 21.15 -21.97 -9.07
N TYR A 15 20.23 -22.93 -8.93
CA TYR A 15 18.91 -22.68 -8.36
C TYR A 15 19.00 -22.28 -6.87
N ARG A 16 19.87 -22.92 -6.10
CA ARG A 16 20.12 -22.60 -4.69
C ARG A 16 20.68 -21.18 -4.53
N LEU A 17 21.66 -20.80 -5.34
CA LEU A 17 22.22 -19.45 -5.36
C LEU A 17 21.19 -18.40 -5.75
N TYR A 18 20.34 -18.71 -6.73
CA TYR A 18 19.25 -17.81 -7.12
C TYR A 18 18.22 -17.62 -6.01
N THR A 19 17.87 -18.70 -5.31
CA THR A 19 16.94 -18.60 -4.15
C THR A 19 17.58 -17.85 -2.99
N LEU A 20 18.87 -18.07 -2.73
CA LEU A 20 19.61 -17.35 -1.69
C LEU A 20 19.63 -15.83 -1.94
N LYS A 21 19.84 -15.39 -3.18
CA LYS A 21 19.77 -13.96 -3.54
C LYS A 21 18.42 -13.35 -3.21
N LYS A 22 17.33 -14.08 -3.43
CA LYS A 22 15.96 -13.61 -3.11
C LYS A 22 15.75 -13.45 -1.61
N ILE A 23 16.18 -14.44 -0.83
CA ILE A 23 16.08 -14.40 0.64
C ILE A 23 16.96 -13.27 1.18
N LEU A 24 18.19 -13.12 0.67
CA LEU A 24 19.09 -12.04 1.09
C LEU A 24 18.50 -10.65 0.84
N PHE A 25 17.84 -10.45 -0.30
CA PHE A 25 17.14 -9.18 -0.59
C PHE A 25 16.05 -8.88 0.46
N ILE A 26 15.23 -9.88 0.80
CA ILE A 26 14.17 -9.71 1.82
C ILE A 26 14.79 -9.38 3.18
N VAL A 27 15.85 -10.09 3.57
CA VAL A 27 16.56 -9.85 4.83
C VAL A 27 17.16 -8.44 4.86
N MET A 28 17.78 -8.00 3.75
CA MET A 28 18.28 -6.62 3.65
C MET A 28 17.17 -5.58 3.80
N CYS A 29 16.00 -5.80 3.20
CA CYS A 29 14.86 -4.91 3.38
C CYS A 29 14.38 -4.89 4.83
N ILE A 30 14.34 -6.05 5.52
CA ILE A 30 13.96 -6.12 6.95
C ILE A 30 14.98 -5.36 7.81
N ILE A 31 16.27 -5.52 7.56
CA ILE A 31 17.32 -4.77 8.25
C ILE A 31 17.14 -3.26 8.00
N ALA A 32 16.87 -2.86 6.75
CA ALA A 32 16.60 -1.47 6.42
C ALA A 32 15.38 -0.92 7.16
N VAL A 33 14.29 -1.71 7.30
CA VAL A 33 13.12 -1.36 8.12
C VAL A 33 13.53 -1.08 9.56
N VAL A 34 14.31 -1.96 10.18
CA VAL A 34 14.75 -1.79 11.58
C VAL A 34 15.59 -0.51 11.76
N VAL A 35 16.53 -0.27 10.84
CA VAL A 35 17.35 0.95 10.85
C VAL A 35 16.49 2.21 10.70
N VAL A 36 15.54 2.18 9.77
CA VAL A 36 14.65 3.31 9.51
C VAL A 36 13.72 3.58 10.70
N ILE A 37 13.20 2.54 11.37
CA ILE A 37 12.41 2.68 12.61
C ILE A 37 13.24 3.42 13.67
N GLY A 38 14.45 2.94 13.93
CA GLY A 38 15.34 3.55 14.93
C GLY A 38 15.58 5.03 14.61
N TYR A 39 15.93 5.36 13.38
CA TYR A 39 16.15 6.74 12.97
C TYR A 39 14.88 7.59 13.01
N ALA A 40 13.74 7.05 12.55
CA ALA A 40 12.45 7.75 12.54
C ALA A 40 11.93 8.09 13.95
N ALA A 41 12.24 7.28 14.95
CA ALA A 41 11.88 7.56 16.34
C ALA A 41 12.57 8.83 16.89
N THR A 42 13.75 9.16 16.40
CA THR A 42 14.52 10.34 16.84
C THR A 42 14.13 11.63 16.11
N ILE A 43 13.50 11.54 14.93
CA ILE A 43 13.10 12.71 14.14
C ILE A 43 11.68 13.14 14.50
N GLY A 44 11.52 14.38 14.96
CA GLY A 44 10.24 15.02 15.27
C GLY A 44 10.35 16.54 15.27
N SER A 45 9.25 17.24 15.48
CA SER A 45 9.18 18.71 15.57
C SER A 45 9.71 19.27 16.89
N SER A 46 9.92 18.42 17.89
CA SER A 46 10.47 18.80 19.19
C SER A 46 11.98 18.57 19.25
N ASP A 47 12.73 19.50 19.86
CA ASP A 47 14.17 19.40 20.09
C ASP A 47 14.53 18.36 21.16
N ILE A 48 14.08 17.11 20.96
CA ILE A 48 14.38 15.99 21.84
C ILE A 48 15.60 15.26 21.27
N SER A 49 16.64 15.12 22.10
CA SER A 49 17.86 14.40 21.72
C SER A 49 17.57 12.94 21.41
N ALA A 50 18.27 12.36 20.43
CA ALA A 50 18.17 10.93 20.13
C ALA A 50 18.46 10.03 21.36
N ILE A 51 19.40 10.47 22.20
CA ILE A 51 19.78 9.76 23.42
C ILE A 51 18.60 9.75 24.41
N ASP A 52 17.89 10.88 24.54
CA ASP A 52 16.75 10.98 25.45
C ASP A 52 15.59 10.10 24.97
N VAL A 53 15.32 10.05 23.64
CA VAL A 53 14.31 9.17 23.06
C VAL A 53 14.60 7.70 23.39
N TYR A 54 15.84 7.21 23.15
CA TYR A 54 16.17 5.82 23.43
C TYR A 54 16.21 5.51 24.92
N ARG A 55 16.64 6.46 25.75
CA ARG A 55 16.62 6.33 27.20
C ARG A 55 15.19 6.26 27.72
N ASP A 56 14.29 7.07 27.19
CA ASP A 56 12.89 7.09 27.60
C ASP A 56 12.17 5.81 27.18
N ILE A 57 12.40 5.32 25.95
CA ILE A 57 11.90 4.01 25.49
C ILE A 57 12.35 2.89 26.45
N TRP A 58 13.62 2.93 26.92
CA TRP A 58 14.12 1.95 27.87
C TRP A 58 13.41 2.06 29.23
N TYR A 59 13.22 3.28 29.75
CA TYR A 59 12.55 3.50 31.01
C TYR A 59 11.06 3.16 30.96
N HIS A 60 10.38 3.43 29.89
CA HIS A 60 8.96 3.08 29.70
C HIS A 60 8.67 1.59 30.04
N PHE A 61 9.56 0.68 29.66
CA PHE A 61 9.39 -0.76 29.91
C PHE A 61 9.99 -1.25 31.23
N ILE A 62 11.01 -0.59 31.79
CA ILE A 62 11.76 -1.10 32.92
C ILE A 62 11.47 -0.31 34.21
N ASP A 63 11.36 1.01 34.13
CA ASP A 63 11.16 1.89 35.29
C ASP A 63 10.34 3.11 34.89
N PRO A 64 9.00 2.97 34.71
CA PRO A 64 8.14 4.04 34.22
C PRO A 64 8.17 5.32 35.06
N ILE A 65 8.62 5.23 36.33
CA ILE A 65 8.73 6.40 37.22
C ILE A 65 9.82 7.37 36.76
N LYS A 66 10.80 6.90 35.99
CA LYS A 66 11.90 7.72 35.45
C LYS A 66 11.65 8.28 34.08
N CYS A 67 10.51 7.98 33.46
CA CYS A 67 10.13 8.56 32.17
C CYS A 67 9.85 10.06 32.31
N ASP A 68 10.25 10.81 31.30
CA ASP A 68 9.78 12.17 31.11
C ASP A 68 8.41 12.12 30.42
N GLU A 69 7.35 12.55 31.09
CA GLU A 69 5.96 12.48 30.59
C GLU A 69 5.82 13.11 29.20
N THR A 70 6.56 14.19 28.91
CA THR A 70 6.50 14.88 27.62
C THR A 70 7.17 14.07 26.52
N ILE A 71 8.32 13.46 26.82
CA ILE A 71 9.06 12.63 25.87
C ILE A 71 8.30 11.33 25.64
N ASP A 72 7.82 10.69 26.70
CA ASP A 72 7.06 9.44 26.62
C ASP A 72 5.80 9.62 25.77
N TRP A 73 5.01 10.68 26.01
CA TRP A 73 3.86 11.01 25.19
C TRP A 73 4.24 11.27 23.72
N ALA A 74 5.30 12.04 23.47
CA ALA A 74 5.73 12.33 22.11
C ALA A 74 6.19 11.07 21.36
N VAL A 75 6.83 10.13 22.04
CA VAL A 75 7.34 8.89 21.46
C VAL A 75 6.22 7.86 21.28
N PHE A 76 5.48 7.56 22.35
CA PHE A 76 4.52 6.45 22.34
C PHE A 76 3.16 6.80 21.76
N ASP A 77 2.69 8.06 21.89
CA ASP A 77 1.37 8.44 21.38
C ASP A 77 1.43 9.11 19.99
N ILE A 78 2.57 9.69 19.59
CA ILE A 78 2.69 10.37 18.30
C ILE A 78 3.64 9.64 17.35
N ARG A 79 4.92 9.42 17.73
CA ARG A 79 5.94 8.95 16.79
C ARG A 79 5.79 7.47 16.46
N LEU A 80 5.63 6.60 17.46
CA LEU A 80 5.53 5.16 17.26
C LEU A 80 4.28 4.75 16.47
N PRO A 81 3.05 5.24 16.76
CA PRO A 81 1.88 4.93 15.94
C PRO A 81 2.06 5.35 14.48
N ARG A 82 2.64 6.52 14.23
CA ARG A 82 2.96 7.00 12.87
C ARG A 82 3.94 6.07 12.15
N ILE A 83 5.02 5.65 12.82
CA ILE A 83 6.02 4.74 12.27
C ILE A 83 5.42 3.37 11.96
N ILE A 84 4.75 2.76 12.95
CA ILE A 84 4.10 1.45 12.79
C ILE A 84 3.01 1.52 11.72
N GLY A 85 2.20 2.56 11.71
CA GLY A 85 1.21 2.81 10.66
C GLY A 85 1.85 2.89 9.27
N GLY A 86 2.93 3.63 9.13
CA GLY A 86 3.68 3.73 7.87
C GLY A 86 4.22 2.38 7.39
N LEU A 87 4.74 1.56 8.29
CA LEU A 87 5.18 0.20 7.98
C LEU A 87 4.03 -0.69 7.49
N ILE A 88 2.90 -0.65 8.19
CA ILE A 88 1.70 -1.43 7.83
C ILE A 88 1.17 -0.98 6.47
N VAL A 89 1.00 0.33 6.26
CA VAL A 89 0.48 0.90 5.01
C VAL A 89 1.41 0.61 3.84
N GLY A 90 2.73 0.81 4.01
CA GLY A 90 3.72 0.52 2.99
C GLY A 90 3.75 -0.97 2.61
N SER A 91 3.69 -1.86 3.60
CA SER A 91 3.60 -3.31 3.39
C SER A 91 2.30 -3.69 2.68
N CYS A 92 1.17 -3.16 3.14
CA CYS A 92 -0.15 -3.42 2.55
C CYS A 92 -0.20 -3.04 1.08
N LEU A 93 0.18 -1.80 0.75
CA LEU A 93 0.18 -1.31 -0.63
C LEU A 93 1.18 -2.07 -1.51
N GLY A 94 2.37 -2.40 -0.99
CA GLY A 94 3.37 -3.21 -1.70
C GLY A 94 2.85 -4.60 -2.07
N VAL A 95 2.21 -5.29 -1.13
CA VAL A 95 1.58 -6.61 -1.35
C VAL A 95 0.41 -6.51 -2.32
N ALA A 96 -0.51 -5.59 -2.07
CA ALA A 96 -1.68 -5.37 -2.89
C ALA A 96 -1.30 -5.02 -4.34
N GLY A 97 -0.26 -4.19 -4.51
CA GLY A 97 0.31 -3.85 -5.81
C GLY A 97 0.92 -5.06 -6.52
N ALA A 98 1.73 -5.87 -5.84
CA ALA A 98 2.33 -7.07 -6.41
C ALA A 98 1.27 -8.06 -6.93
N ALA A 99 0.23 -8.30 -6.12
CA ALA A 99 -0.88 -9.15 -6.49
C ALA A 99 -1.69 -8.58 -7.65
N MET A 100 -1.96 -7.25 -7.64
CA MET A 100 -2.69 -6.56 -8.70
C MET A 100 -1.96 -6.63 -10.03
N GLN A 101 -0.66 -6.31 -10.06
CA GLN A 101 0.17 -6.41 -11.25
C GLN A 101 0.20 -7.81 -11.82
N SER A 102 0.31 -8.83 -10.96
CA SER A 102 0.30 -10.24 -11.37
C SER A 102 -1.06 -10.68 -11.91
N MET A 103 -2.15 -10.28 -11.26
CA MET A 103 -3.53 -10.58 -11.63
C MET A 103 -3.90 -9.96 -12.99
N MET A 104 -3.53 -8.68 -13.19
CA MET A 104 -3.84 -7.93 -14.40
C MET A 104 -2.81 -8.13 -15.51
N LYS A 105 -1.70 -8.83 -15.27
CA LYS A 105 -0.55 -8.97 -16.19
C LYS A 105 -0.07 -7.62 -16.72
N ASN A 106 -0.09 -6.64 -15.85
CA ASN A 106 0.26 -5.27 -16.19
C ASN A 106 1.13 -4.69 -15.08
N PRO A 107 2.40 -4.34 -15.34
CA PRO A 107 3.28 -3.74 -14.34
C PRO A 107 2.83 -2.35 -13.89
N LEU A 108 1.91 -1.74 -14.62
CA LEU A 108 1.32 -0.41 -14.33
C LEU A 108 0.04 -0.52 -13.48
N ALA A 109 -0.42 -1.73 -13.17
CA ALA A 109 -1.61 -1.91 -12.35
C ALA A 109 -1.29 -1.60 -10.89
N ASP A 110 -2.16 -0.81 -10.27
CA ASP A 110 -2.13 -0.41 -8.88
C ASP A 110 -3.52 -0.62 -8.29
N PRO A 111 -3.69 -0.98 -7.02
CA PRO A 111 -5.00 -1.07 -6.39
C PRO A 111 -5.88 0.17 -6.61
N TYR A 112 -5.30 1.36 -6.64
CA TYR A 112 -6.02 2.60 -6.84
C TYR A 112 -6.53 2.80 -8.28
N THR A 113 -5.92 2.17 -9.27
CA THR A 113 -6.41 2.22 -10.66
C THR A 113 -7.77 1.53 -10.85
N THR A 114 -8.23 0.76 -9.86
CA THR A 114 -9.59 0.20 -9.83
C THR A 114 -10.65 1.16 -9.30
N GLY A 115 -10.26 2.39 -8.92
CA GLY A 115 -11.16 3.40 -8.41
C GLY A 115 -11.36 3.40 -6.88
N ILE A 116 -10.65 2.55 -6.13
CA ILE A 116 -10.73 2.47 -4.67
C ILE A 116 -10.44 3.83 -4.04
N SER A 117 -9.41 4.53 -4.48
CA SER A 117 -9.03 5.85 -3.97
C SER A 117 -10.09 6.93 -4.28
N SER A 118 -10.69 6.93 -5.48
CA SER A 118 -11.74 7.87 -5.82
C SER A 118 -13.03 7.62 -5.05
N GLY A 119 -13.39 6.36 -4.82
CA GLY A 119 -14.49 5.99 -3.95
C GLY A 119 -14.27 6.43 -2.50
N ALA A 120 -13.06 6.19 -1.96
CA ALA A 120 -12.68 6.65 -0.62
C ALA A 120 -12.74 8.19 -0.51
N SER A 121 -12.21 8.92 -1.53
CA SER A 121 -12.27 10.39 -1.58
C SER A 121 -13.71 10.91 -1.63
N PHE A 122 -14.57 10.27 -2.40
CA PHE A 122 -16.00 10.61 -2.43
C PHE A 122 -16.65 10.41 -1.05
N GLY A 123 -16.43 9.25 -0.42
CA GLY A 123 -16.96 8.96 0.93
C GLY A 123 -16.46 9.94 1.98
N ALA A 124 -15.17 10.28 1.96
CA ALA A 124 -14.59 11.28 2.85
C ALA A 124 -15.19 12.68 2.58
N THR A 125 -15.40 13.05 1.30
CA THR A 125 -16.02 14.33 0.93
C THR A 125 -17.47 14.41 1.39
N LEU A 126 -18.24 13.31 1.32
CA LEU A 126 -19.59 13.26 1.90
C LEU A 126 -19.57 13.49 3.41
N ALA A 127 -18.67 12.80 4.12
CA ALA A 127 -18.58 12.88 5.57
C ALA A 127 -18.11 14.26 6.07
N ILE A 128 -17.04 14.80 5.46
CA ILE A 128 -16.44 16.09 5.86
C ILE A 128 -17.28 17.26 5.35
N GLY A 129 -17.70 17.23 4.08
CA GLY A 129 -18.34 18.36 3.42
C GLY A 129 -19.81 18.52 3.76
N LEU A 130 -20.53 17.40 3.84
CA LEU A 130 -21.99 17.41 4.04
C LEU A 130 -22.41 16.82 5.39
N GLY A 131 -21.49 16.30 6.20
CA GLY A 131 -21.82 15.61 7.46
C GLY A 131 -22.57 14.28 7.24
N ILE A 132 -22.64 13.78 6.00
CA ILE A 132 -23.35 12.54 5.67
C ILE A 132 -22.41 11.37 5.90
N THR A 133 -22.75 10.54 6.89
CA THR A 133 -21.97 9.35 7.24
C THR A 133 -22.85 8.12 7.20
N VAL A 134 -22.25 6.98 6.88
CA VAL A 134 -22.96 5.67 6.89
C VAL A 134 -23.49 5.32 8.28
N THR A 135 -22.86 5.82 9.33
CA THR A 135 -23.28 5.56 10.72
C THR A 135 -24.31 6.55 11.23
N GLY A 136 -24.60 7.62 10.49
CA GLY A 136 -25.45 8.72 10.97
C GLY A 136 -24.84 9.56 12.10
N SER A 137 -23.60 9.29 12.51
CA SER A 137 -22.89 10.02 13.57
C SER A 137 -21.73 10.83 12.98
N ALA A 138 -21.63 12.09 13.37
CA ALA A 138 -20.47 12.92 13.05
C ALA A 138 -19.25 12.47 13.87
N GLY A 139 -18.05 12.59 13.27
CA GLY A 139 -16.78 12.29 13.94
C GLY A 139 -15.86 11.39 13.12
N SER A 140 -14.70 11.09 13.69
CA SER A 140 -13.65 10.31 13.02
C SER A 140 -14.11 8.92 12.60
N LEU A 141 -14.88 8.22 13.41
CA LEU A 141 -15.41 6.90 13.09
C LEU A 141 -16.39 6.94 11.90
N GLY A 142 -17.28 7.95 11.88
CA GLY A 142 -18.20 8.15 10.76
C GLY A 142 -17.47 8.40 9.45
N LEU A 143 -16.44 9.23 9.46
CA LEU A 143 -15.57 9.50 8.32
C LEU A 143 -14.89 8.22 7.82
N ILE A 144 -14.21 7.49 8.72
CA ILE A 144 -13.48 6.28 8.40
C ILE A 144 -14.39 5.22 7.76
N LEU A 145 -15.54 4.93 8.37
CA LEU A 145 -16.48 3.93 7.88
C LEU A 145 -17.12 4.34 6.55
N THR A 146 -17.37 5.65 6.35
CA THR A 146 -17.91 6.15 5.09
C THR A 146 -16.88 6.07 3.97
N ALA A 147 -15.64 6.49 4.22
CA ALA A 147 -14.55 6.34 3.27
C ALA A 147 -14.28 4.86 2.93
N PHE A 148 -14.28 3.97 3.92
CA PHE A 148 -14.12 2.52 3.72
C PHE A 148 -15.24 1.95 2.87
N PHE A 149 -16.51 2.23 3.19
CA PHE A 149 -17.67 1.73 2.44
C PHE A 149 -17.61 2.16 0.97
N PHE A 150 -17.44 3.46 0.72
CA PHE A 150 -17.39 3.97 -0.65
C PHE A 150 -16.15 3.55 -1.42
N SER A 151 -15.04 3.21 -0.76
CA SER A 151 -13.86 2.65 -1.41
C SER A 151 -14.10 1.26 -2.01
N LEU A 152 -15.05 0.49 -1.48
CA LEU A 152 -15.39 -0.85 -1.97
C LEU A 152 -16.42 -0.81 -3.12
N VAL A 153 -17.14 0.30 -3.30
CA VAL A 153 -18.15 0.41 -4.38
C VAL A 153 -17.55 0.22 -5.77
N PRO A 154 -16.39 0.82 -6.14
CA PRO A 154 -15.78 0.58 -7.44
C PRO A 154 -15.46 -0.90 -7.69
N ALA A 155 -14.89 -1.59 -6.70
CA ALA A 155 -14.59 -3.01 -6.81
C ALA A 155 -15.88 -3.84 -7.02
N THR A 156 -16.95 -3.51 -6.30
CA THR A 156 -18.26 -4.15 -6.45
C THR A 156 -18.81 -3.95 -7.86
N VAL A 157 -18.73 -2.75 -8.42
CA VAL A 157 -19.16 -2.46 -9.79
C VAL A 157 -18.34 -3.27 -10.80
N ILE A 158 -17.00 -3.32 -10.63
CA ILE A 158 -16.12 -4.12 -11.51
C ILE A 158 -16.52 -5.60 -11.45
N ILE A 159 -16.80 -6.14 -10.26
CA ILE A 159 -17.22 -7.53 -10.09
C ILE A 159 -18.57 -7.78 -10.78
N LEU A 160 -19.54 -6.90 -10.62
CA LEU A 160 -20.84 -7.00 -11.28
C LEU A 160 -20.71 -6.99 -12.79
N VAL A 161 -19.98 -6.01 -13.36
CA VAL A 161 -19.73 -5.93 -14.81
C VAL A 161 -18.99 -7.17 -15.31
N SER A 162 -18.01 -7.64 -14.54
CA SER A 162 -17.22 -8.83 -14.87
C SER A 162 -18.05 -10.12 -14.84
N SER A 163 -19.03 -10.23 -13.94
CA SER A 163 -19.91 -11.39 -13.83
C SER A 163 -20.93 -11.50 -14.96
N LEU A 164 -21.35 -10.35 -15.55
CA LEU A 164 -22.31 -10.33 -16.65
C LEU A 164 -21.72 -10.83 -17.97
N ARG A 165 -20.42 -10.68 -18.17
CA ARG A 165 -19.71 -11.18 -19.35
C ARG A 165 -18.33 -11.63 -18.90
N ASN A 166 -17.92 -12.85 -19.17
CA ASN A 166 -16.57 -13.37 -18.85
C ASN A 166 -15.48 -12.41 -19.38
N THR A 167 -15.23 -11.32 -18.63
CA THR A 167 -14.45 -10.18 -19.09
C THR A 167 -12.96 -10.40 -18.88
N SER A 168 -12.17 -9.83 -19.79
CA SER A 168 -10.70 -9.84 -19.70
C SER A 168 -10.20 -8.88 -18.60
N ALA A 169 -8.94 -9.03 -18.19
CA ALA A 169 -8.27 -8.10 -17.29
C ALA A 169 -8.34 -6.64 -17.79
N ALA A 170 -8.23 -6.43 -19.10
CA ALA A 170 -8.35 -5.09 -19.71
C ALA A 170 -9.74 -4.47 -19.48
N THR A 171 -10.81 -5.24 -19.60
CA THR A 171 -12.17 -4.76 -19.34
C THR A 171 -12.38 -4.39 -17.87
N MET A 172 -11.79 -5.14 -16.94
CA MET A 172 -11.83 -4.81 -15.51
C MET A 172 -11.13 -3.47 -15.21
N ILE A 173 -10.00 -3.20 -15.85
CA ILE A 173 -9.29 -1.92 -15.74
C ILE A 173 -10.14 -0.78 -16.32
N LEU A 174 -10.71 -0.95 -17.51
CA LEU A 174 -11.57 0.07 -18.13
C LEU A 174 -12.83 0.38 -17.31
N ALA A 175 -13.45 -0.64 -16.72
CA ALA A 175 -14.57 -0.46 -15.78
C ALA A 175 -14.13 0.34 -14.53
N GLY A 176 -12.96 0.04 -13.98
CA GLY A 176 -12.38 0.79 -12.86
C GLY A 176 -12.15 2.26 -13.19
N ILE A 177 -11.58 2.54 -14.36
CA ILE A 177 -11.35 3.91 -14.85
C ILE A 177 -12.68 4.65 -15.01
N ALA A 178 -13.72 4.03 -15.59
CA ALA A 178 -15.02 4.64 -15.75
C ALA A 178 -15.65 5.02 -14.39
N VAL A 179 -15.60 4.11 -13.42
CA VAL A 179 -16.11 4.35 -12.06
C VAL A 179 -15.29 5.44 -11.35
N MET A 180 -13.97 5.45 -11.54
CA MET A 180 -13.08 6.49 -11.02
C MET A 180 -13.50 7.88 -11.51
N TYR A 181 -13.74 8.05 -12.80
CA TYR A 181 -14.21 9.33 -13.38
C TYR A 181 -15.59 9.73 -12.82
N LEU A 182 -16.51 8.79 -12.66
CA LEU A 182 -17.81 9.06 -12.07
C LEU A 182 -17.68 9.59 -10.63
N PHE A 183 -16.91 8.91 -9.79
CA PHE A 183 -16.70 9.35 -8.39
C PHE A 183 -15.95 10.70 -8.33
N ASN A 184 -14.99 10.94 -9.21
CA ASN A 184 -14.29 12.24 -9.28
C ASN A 184 -15.26 13.35 -9.66
N ALA A 185 -16.16 13.13 -10.62
CA ALA A 185 -17.19 14.10 -11.00
C ALA A 185 -18.16 14.39 -9.83
N CYS A 186 -18.66 13.34 -9.15
CA CYS A 186 -19.51 13.48 -7.98
C CYS A 186 -18.79 14.25 -6.84
N THR A 187 -17.53 13.92 -6.56
CA THR A 187 -16.70 14.61 -5.57
C THR A 187 -16.55 16.10 -5.90
N THR A 188 -16.30 16.41 -7.19
CA THR A 188 -16.17 17.79 -7.65
C THR A 188 -17.48 18.58 -7.46
N LEU A 189 -18.64 17.99 -7.79
CA LEU A 189 -19.93 18.62 -7.57
C LEU A 189 -20.18 18.98 -6.10
N ILE A 190 -19.81 18.08 -5.17
CA ILE A 190 -19.94 18.36 -3.73
C ILE A 190 -19.01 19.51 -3.33
N LYS A 191 -17.75 19.48 -3.80
CA LYS A 191 -16.75 20.53 -3.48
C LYS A 191 -17.18 21.93 -3.91
N LEU A 192 -18.02 22.07 -4.94
CA LEU A 192 -18.55 23.36 -5.39
C LEU A 192 -19.61 23.95 -4.42
N GLY A 193 -20.21 23.12 -3.58
CA GLY A 193 -21.30 23.53 -2.68
C GLY A 193 -20.96 23.58 -1.20
N ILE A 194 -19.74 23.21 -0.80
CA ILE A 194 -19.32 23.18 0.61
C ILE A 194 -18.55 24.45 1.00
N SER A 195 -18.41 24.70 2.32
CA SER A 195 -17.64 25.82 2.85
C SER A 195 -16.14 25.69 2.59
N ASP A 196 -15.41 26.81 2.57
CA ASP A 196 -13.96 26.84 2.38
C ASP A 196 -13.21 26.04 3.45
N GLU A 197 -13.70 26.02 4.68
CA GLU A 197 -13.15 25.23 5.76
C GLU A 197 -13.29 23.74 5.48
N SER A 198 -14.48 23.27 5.09
CA SER A 198 -14.72 21.90 4.70
C SER A 198 -13.90 21.50 3.45
N LEU A 199 -13.77 22.41 2.49
CA LEU A 199 -12.95 22.20 1.30
C LEU A 199 -11.48 21.99 1.65
N SER A 200 -10.94 22.79 2.57
CA SER A 200 -9.58 22.64 3.09
C SER A 200 -9.39 21.30 3.79
N ALA A 201 -10.34 20.89 4.64
CA ALA A 201 -10.28 19.60 5.33
C ALA A 201 -10.36 18.41 4.35
N VAL A 202 -11.23 18.47 3.34
CA VAL A 202 -11.29 17.47 2.25
C VAL A 202 -9.98 17.39 1.48
N PHE A 203 -9.37 18.54 1.18
CA PHE A 203 -8.07 18.58 0.51
C PHE A 203 -6.98 17.92 1.35
N GLN A 204 -6.86 18.27 2.63
CA GLN A 204 -5.88 17.67 3.55
C GLN A 204 -6.05 16.16 3.63
N TRP A 205 -7.30 15.68 3.79
CA TRP A 205 -7.57 14.25 3.80
C TRP A 205 -7.16 13.55 2.49
N SER A 206 -7.42 14.18 1.34
CA SER A 206 -7.16 13.58 0.02
C SER A 206 -5.69 13.42 -0.32
N VAL A 207 -4.80 14.16 0.34
CA VAL A 207 -3.36 14.15 0.01
C VAL A 207 -2.60 13.01 0.69
N GLY A 208 -3.20 12.34 1.66
CA GLY A 208 -2.61 11.21 2.39
C GLY A 208 -1.55 11.62 3.40
N ASP A 209 -1.81 11.32 4.68
CA ASP A 209 -0.93 11.62 5.79
C ASP A 209 -0.95 10.50 6.84
N LEU A 210 0.17 10.33 7.53
CA LEU A 210 0.34 9.37 8.63
C LEU A 210 0.24 10.02 10.01
N SER A 211 0.11 11.35 10.11
CA SER A 211 0.12 12.07 11.39
C SER A 211 -1.11 11.78 12.26
N GLN A 212 -2.23 11.36 11.65
CA GLN A 212 -3.48 11.04 12.34
C GLN A 212 -3.61 9.56 12.74
N VAL A 213 -2.59 8.76 12.49
CA VAL A 213 -2.62 7.32 12.78
C VAL A 213 -2.43 7.09 14.28
N THR A 214 -3.36 6.34 14.88
CA THR A 214 -3.34 5.93 16.29
C THR A 214 -3.09 4.43 16.43
N TRP A 215 -2.81 3.95 17.64
CA TRP A 215 -2.64 2.52 17.91
C TRP A 215 -3.87 1.69 17.53
N SER A 216 -5.07 2.21 17.77
CA SER A 216 -6.32 1.53 17.37
C SER A 216 -6.41 1.36 15.86
N ASN A 217 -6.02 2.39 15.10
CA ASN A 217 -5.98 2.35 13.65
C ASN A 217 -4.93 1.36 13.15
N CYS A 218 -3.75 1.33 13.77
CA CYS A 218 -2.69 0.36 13.47
C CYS A 218 -3.18 -1.08 13.64
N ALA A 219 -3.91 -1.39 14.71
CA ALA A 219 -4.42 -2.73 14.95
C ALA A 219 -5.36 -3.21 13.83
N ILE A 220 -6.29 -2.36 13.38
CA ILE A 220 -7.24 -2.67 12.31
C ILE A 220 -6.50 -2.83 10.97
N MET A 221 -5.64 -1.88 10.60
CA MET A 221 -4.85 -1.94 9.37
C MET A 221 -3.94 -3.19 9.35
N CYS A 222 -3.31 -3.53 10.49
CA CYS A 222 -2.47 -4.70 10.64
C CYS A 222 -3.26 -5.99 10.41
N LEU A 223 -4.45 -6.11 10.97
CA LEU A 223 -5.33 -7.28 10.79
C LEU A 223 -5.60 -7.54 9.29
N PHE A 224 -6.07 -6.51 8.56
CA PHE A 224 -6.36 -6.66 7.13
C PHE A 224 -5.08 -6.92 6.31
N THR A 225 -3.98 -6.27 6.65
CA THR A 225 -2.69 -6.46 5.97
C THR A 225 -2.17 -7.87 6.15
N LEU A 226 -2.14 -8.38 7.38
CA LEU A 226 -1.64 -9.73 7.67
C LEU A 226 -2.57 -10.81 7.09
N ALA A 227 -3.88 -10.68 7.29
CA ALA A 227 -4.85 -11.62 6.73
C ALA A 227 -4.79 -11.65 5.20
N GLY A 228 -4.82 -10.47 4.55
CA GLY A 228 -4.73 -10.37 3.10
C GLY A 228 -3.41 -10.91 2.55
N THR A 229 -2.29 -10.59 3.19
CA THR A 229 -0.96 -11.11 2.81
C THR A 229 -0.90 -12.63 2.94
N ALA A 230 -1.41 -13.20 4.04
CA ALA A 230 -1.44 -14.65 4.23
C ALA A 230 -2.27 -15.36 3.14
N ILE A 231 -3.45 -14.81 2.81
CA ILE A 231 -4.30 -15.36 1.74
C ILE A 231 -3.60 -15.26 0.38
N LEU A 232 -3.00 -14.09 0.05
CA LEU A 232 -2.30 -13.89 -1.23
C LEU A 232 -1.04 -14.77 -1.33
N MET A 233 -0.33 -15.00 -0.23
CA MET A 233 0.78 -15.96 -0.17
C MET A 233 0.30 -17.39 -0.42
N ALA A 234 -0.81 -17.82 0.18
CA ALA A 234 -1.40 -19.13 -0.10
C ALA A 234 -1.84 -19.27 -1.58
N MET A 235 -2.21 -18.15 -2.21
CA MET A 235 -2.59 -18.11 -3.63
C MET A 235 -1.42 -17.83 -4.58
N SER A 236 -0.20 -17.67 -4.11
CA SER A 236 0.99 -17.27 -4.91
C SER A 236 1.26 -18.19 -6.11
N LYS A 237 1.10 -19.51 -5.94
CA LYS A 237 1.23 -20.47 -7.05
C LYS A 237 0.15 -20.26 -8.12
N LYS A 238 -1.10 -19.96 -7.72
CA LYS A 238 -2.20 -19.68 -8.65
C LYS A 238 -1.95 -18.36 -9.39
N LEU A 239 -1.40 -17.35 -8.71
CA LEU A 239 -0.95 -16.09 -9.32
C LEU A 239 0.15 -16.34 -10.36
N ASN A 240 1.13 -17.21 -10.07
CA ASN A 240 2.18 -17.56 -11.02
C ASN A 240 1.63 -18.23 -12.28
N ILE A 241 0.63 -19.09 -12.15
CA ILE A 241 -0.06 -19.69 -13.29
C ILE A 241 -0.86 -18.62 -14.06
N LEU A 242 -1.54 -17.71 -13.36
CA LEU A 242 -2.35 -16.67 -14.00
C LEU A 242 -1.53 -15.72 -14.89
N ILE A 243 -0.27 -15.44 -14.51
CA ILE A 243 0.65 -14.61 -15.29
C ILE A 243 0.94 -15.25 -16.67
N THR A 244 0.99 -16.58 -16.79
CA THR A 244 1.29 -17.27 -18.05
C THR A 244 0.18 -17.15 -19.11
N GLY A 245 -1.01 -16.72 -18.71
CA GLY A 245 -2.13 -16.48 -19.62
C GLY A 245 -3.38 -17.26 -19.25
N ASP A 246 -4.53 -16.70 -19.67
CA ASP A 246 -5.84 -17.29 -19.35
C ASP A 246 -6.03 -18.67 -19.98
N LYS A 247 -5.54 -18.84 -21.22
CA LYS A 247 -5.57 -20.14 -21.90
C LYS A 247 -4.76 -21.18 -21.14
N ASN A 248 -3.55 -20.83 -20.72
CA ASN A 248 -2.67 -21.72 -19.96
C ASN A 248 -3.25 -22.01 -18.57
N ALA A 249 -3.80 -20.98 -17.89
CA ALA A 249 -4.45 -21.16 -16.60
C ALA A 249 -5.61 -22.15 -16.70
N THR A 250 -6.44 -22.03 -17.75
CA THR A 250 -7.58 -22.94 -17.97
C THR A 250 -7.11 -24.35 -18.31
N ALA A 251 -6.06 -24.50 -19.12
CA ALA A 251 -5.47 -25.83 -19.43
C ALA A 251 -4.94 -26.54 -18.18
N LEU A 252 -4.49 -25.76 -17.18
CA LEU A 252 -4.05 -26.26 -15.85
C LEU A 252 -5.21 -26.38 -14.84
N GLY A 253 -6.47 -26.29 -15.28
CA GLY A 253 -7.64 -26.48 -14.45
C GLY A 253 -8.04 -25.28 -13.59
N LEU A 254 -7.43 -24.09 -13.79
CA LEU A 254 -7.76 -22.87 -13.05
C LEU A 254 -8.82 -22.04 -13.79
N ASN A 255 -9.88 -21.67 -13.07
CA ASN A 255 -10.82 -20.67 -13.58
C ASN A 255 -10.25 -19.27 -13.36
N ALA A 256 -9.60 -18.71 -14.40
CA ALA A 256 -8.94 -17.40 -14.35
C ALA A 256 -9.90 -16.27 -13.94
N HIS A 257 -11.17 -16.32 -14.39
CA HIS A 257 -12.17 -15.31 -14.06
C HIS A 257 -12.53 -15.31 -12.57
N ARG A 258 -12.87 -16.48 -12.00
CA ARG A 258 -13.19 -16.61 -10.57
C ARG A 258 -12.00 -16.25 -9.69
N LEU A 259 -10.81 -16.63 -10.12
CA LEU A 259 -9.57 -16.29 -9.41
C LEU A 259 -9.34 -14.78 -9.37
N ARG A 260 -9.55 -14.06 -10.48
CA ARG A 260 -9.44 -12.59 -10.52
C ARG A 260 -10.45 -11.90 -9.61
N ILE A 261 -11.70 -12.36 -9.59
CA ILE A 261 -12.71 -11.80 -8.68
C ILE A 261 -12.27 -11.98 -7.22
N ALA A 262 -11.85 -13.18 -6.83
CA ALA A 262 -11.38 -13.43 -5.47
C ALA A 262 -10.17 -12.54 -5.09
N LEU A 263 -9.20 -12.41 -6.00
CA LEU A 263 -8.03 -11.55 -5.81
C LEU A 263 -8.45 -10.08 -5.69
N LEU A 264 -9.36 -9.61 -6.55
CA LEU A 264 -9.85 -8.23 -6.51
C LEU A 264 -10.51 -7.90 -5.17
N ILE A 265 -11.32 -8.81 -4.62
CA ILE A 265 -11.95 -8.64 -3.31
C ILE A 265 -10.88 -8.47 -2.23
N ILE A 266 -9.89 -9.36 -2.18
CA ILE A 266 -8.83 -9.33 -1.16
C ILE A 266 -8.01 -8.04 -1.28
N ILE A 267 -7.57 -7.70 -2.49
CA ILE A 267 -6.78 -6.49 -2.77
C ILE A 267 -7.57 -5.24 -2.40
N SER A 268 -8.87 -5.20 -2.72
CA SER A 268 -9.73 -4.06 -2.41
C SER A 268 -9.94 -3.89 -0.92
N LEU A 269 -10.16 -4.97 -0.17
CA LEU A 269 -10.28 -4.91 1.29
C LEU A 269 -8.97 -4.43 1.94
N MET A 270 -7.82 -4.91 1.47
CA MET A 270 -6.51 -4.44 1.94
C MET A 270 -6.32 -2.95 1.68
N ALA A 271 -6.50 -2.48 0.44
CA ALA A 271 -6.32 -1.09 0.08
C ALA A 271 -7.34 -0.17 0.78
N ALA A 272 -8.60 -0.59 0.88
CA ALA A 272 -9.64 0.15 1.59
C ALA A 272 -9.31 0.32 3.08
N SER A 273 -8.80 -0.74 3.73
CA SER A 273 -8.46 -0.74 5.16
C SER A 273 -7.33 0.21 5.51
N VAL A 274 -6.49 0.62 4.57
CA VAL A 274 -5.43 1.60 4.84
C VAL A 274 -5.85 3.00 4.39
N VAL A 275 -6.49 3.14 3.22
CA VAL A 275 -6.85 4.46 2.69
C VAL A 275 -7.87 5.20 3.56
N CYS A 276 -8.80 4.49 4.21
CA CYS A 276 -9.81 5.13 5.06
C CYS A 276 -9.22 5.80 6.32
N PHE A 277 -8.04 5.37 6.77
CA PHE A 277 -7.34 5.96 7.92
C PHE A 277 -6.30 7.01 7.52
N THR A 278 -5.62 6.81 6.38
CA THR A 278 -4.45 7.62 6.00
C THR A 278 -4.70 8.58 4.85
N GLY A 279 -5.90 8.52 4.23
CA GLY A 279 -6.09 9.16 2.93
C GLY A 279 -5.30 8.47 1.82
N ILE A 280 -5.14 9.15 0.69
CA ILE A 280 -4.58 8.55 -0.53
C ILE A 280 -3.06 8.67 -0.54
N ILE A 281 -2.35 7.55 -0.36
CA ILE A 281 -0.89 7.47 -0.49
C ILE A 281 -0.56 6.71 -1.76
N GLY A 282 -0.29 7.44 -2.83
CA GLY A 282 -0.03 6.86 -4.15
C GLY A 282 1.38 6.31 -4.35
N PHE A 283 1.60 5.67 -5.49
CA PHE A 283 2.88 5.17 -6.01
C PHE A 283 3.52 3.99 -5.27
N ILE A 284 3.27 3.77 -3.99
CA ILE A 284 3.88 2.65 -3.23
C ILE A 284 3.49 1.31 -3.86
N GLY A 285 2.18 1.10 -4.13
CA GLY A 285 1.67 -0.12 -4.75
C GLY A 285 2.13 -0.34 -6.20
N LEU A 286 2.52 0.74 -6.88
CA LEU A 286 3.05 0.69 -8.23
C LEU A 286 4.56 0.41 -8.25
N VAL A 287 5.32 1.19 -7.51
CA VAL A 287 6.78 1.27 -7.58
C VAL A 287 7.45 0.13 -6.82
N ALA A 288 6.98 -0.17 -5.60
CA ALA A 288 7.62 -1.19 -4.77
C ALA A 288 7.67 -2.57 -5.45
N PRO A 289 6.55 -3.16 -5.91
CA PRO A 289 6.61 -4.46 -6.58
C PRO A 289 7.33 -4.41 -7.93
N HIS A 290 7.31 -3.27 -8.62
CA HIS A 290 8.02 -3.12 -9.87
C HIS A 290 9.54 -3.21 -9.66
N ILE A 291 10.08 -2.48 -8.68
CA ILE A 291 11.50 -2.55 -8.32
C ILE A 291 11.88 -3.97 -7.87
N VAL A 292 11.10 -4.54 -6.95
CA VAL A 292 11.35 -5.91 -6.45
C VAL A 292 11.39 -6.92 -7.60
N ARG A 293 10.51 -6.77 -8.59
CA ARG A 293 10.46 -7.65 -9.77
C ARG A 293 11.73 -7.57 -10.61
N ILE A 294 12.38 -6.41 -10.71
CA ILE A 294 13.65 -6.26 -11.41
C ILE A 294 14.76 -7.11 -10.76
N PHE A 295 14.78 -7.18 -9.42
CA PHE A 295 15.80 -7.90 -8.68
C PHE A 295 15.48 -9.39 -8.48
N LEU A 296 14.22 -9.75 -8.23
CA LEU A 296 13.81 -11.09 -7.82
C LEU A 296 13.02 -11.86 -8.88
N GLY A 297 12.63 -11.21 -9.97
CA GLY A 297 11.75 -11.77 -11.00
C GLY A 297 10.28 -11.79 -10.58
N SER A 298 9.46 -12.50 -11.36
CA SER A 298 7.99 -12.47 -11.26
C SER A 298 7.39 -13.59 -10.40
N ASP A 299 8.19 -14.40 -9.69
CA ASP A 299 7.67 -15.46 -8.83
C ASP A 299 7.01 -14.89 -7.57
N ASN A 300 5.69 -14.95 -7.50
CA ASN A 300 4.89 -14.38 -6.43
C ASN A 300 5.20 -14.95 -5.03
N ARG A 301 5.81 -16.12 -4.92
CA ARG A 301 6.26 -16.67 -3.63
C ARG A 301 7.31 -15.79 -2.96
N TYR A 302 8.13 -15.09 -3.74
CA TYR A 302 9.17 -14.18 -3.27
C TYR A 302 8.77 -12.71 -3.50
N LEU A 303 8.06 -12.44 -4.60
CA LEU A 303 7.63 -11.08 -4.97
C LEU A 303 6.73 -10.46 -3.90
N ILE A 304 5.74 -11.21 -3.38
CA ILE A 304 4.80 -10.70 -2.38
C ILE A 304 5.51 -10.30 -1.09
N PRO A 305 6.28 -11.17 -0.39
CA PRO A 305 6.93 -10.80 0.86
C PRO A 305 8.03 -9.74 0.67
N ALA A 306 8.75 -9.78 -0.45
CA ALA A 306 9.73 -8.75 -0.76
C ALA A 306 9.08 -7.39 -1.03
N SER A 307 7.91 -7.36 -1.69
CA SER A 307 7.15 -6.13 -1.92
C SER A 307 6.56 -5.57 -0.64
N ALA A 308 6.19 -6.41 0.33
CA ALA A 308 5.81 -5.96 1.67
C ALA A 308 6.97 -5.23 2.36
N ALA A 309 8.13 -5.89 2.45
CA ALA A 309 9.29 -5.33 3.13
C ALA A 309 9.81 -4.05 2.42
N PHE A 310 9.93 -4.08 1.10
CA PHE A 310 10.41 -2.93 0.33
C PHE A 310 9.41 -1.78 0.31
N GLY A 311 8.10 -2.07 0.26
CA GLY A 311 7.04 -1.06 0.36
C GLY A 311 7.04 -0.34 1.71
N ALA A 312 7.28 -1.08 2.80
CA ALA A 312 7.48 -0.50 4.12
C ALA A 312 8.68 0.45 4.16
N VAL A 313 9.85 0.03 3.63
CA VAL A 313 11.04 0.88 3.56
C VAL A 313 10.75 2.14 2.73
N LEU A 314 10.16 1.99 1.55
CA LEU A 314 9.91 3.10 0.63
C LEU A 314 8.99 4.15 1.26
N LEU A 315 7.88 3.71 1.90
CA LEU A 315 6.97 4.64 2.55
C LEU A 315 7.60 5.31 3.76
N MET A 316 8.35 4.57 4.57
CA MET A 316 9.03 5.13 5.74
C MET A 316 10.12 6.14 5.37
N VAL A 317 10.87 5.89 4.29
CA VAL A 317 11.83 6.87 3.76
C VAL A 317 11.10 8.13 3.27
N ALA A 318 9.97 7.97 2.57
CA ALA A 318 9.15 9.11 2.16
C ALA A 318 8.60 9.91 3.36
N ASP A 319 8.16 9.22 4.42
CA ASP A 319 7.71 9.85 5.66
C ASP A 319 8.83 10.61 6.38
N LEU A 320 10.04 10.05 6.44
CA LEU A 320 11.21 10.76 6.97
C LEU A 320 11.50 12.04 6.19
N VAL A 321 11.52 11.95 4.87
CA VAL A 321 11.72 13.11 3.99
C VAL A 321 10.63 14.15 4.25
N SER A 322 9.36 13.73 4.41
CA SER A 322 8.23 14.62 4.66
C SER A 322 8.37 15.44 5.95
N ARG A 323 9.05 14.88 6.96
CA ARG A 323 9.28 15.53 8.26
C ARG A 323 10.44 16.52 8.25
N VAL A 324 11.40 16.38 7.31
CA VAL A 324 12.66 17.16 7.34
C VAL A 324 12.66 18.29 6.32
N VAL A 325 12.03 18.12 5.15
CA VAL A 325 12.17 19.03 3.99
C VAL A 325 11.72 20.46 4.26
N ILE A 326 10.64 20.66 5.03
CA ILE A 326 10.10 21.99 5.35
C ILE A 326 9.88 22.14 6.88
N ALA A 327 10.80 21.59 7.68
CA ALA A 327 10.70 21.73 9.13
C ALA A 327 10.60 23.21 9.55
N PRO A 328 9.77 23.59 10.55
CA PRO A 328 9.03 22.71 11.46
C PRO A 328 7.66 22.21 10.93
N THR A 329 7.25 22.62 9.74
CA THR A 329 5.98 22.19 9.14
C THR A 329 6.15 20.81 8.47
N PHE A 330 5.18 19.91 8.66
CA PHE A 330 5.20 18.60 8.01
C PHE A 330 4.48 18.65 6.66
N LEU A 331 5.12 18.05 5.64
CA LEU A 331 4.43 17.78 4.39
C LEU A 331 3.62 16.48 4.49
N PRO A 332 2.43 16.41 3.88
CA PRO A 332 1.73 15.13 3.73
C PRO A 332 2.61 14.13 2.97
N VAL A 333 2.69 12.90 3.49
CA VAL A 333 3.56 11.86 2.91
C VAL A 333 3.15 11.49 1.48
N GLY A 334 1.86 11.62 1.14
CA GLY A 334 1.34 11.36 -0.21
C GLY A 334 1.95 12.27 -1.27
N VAL A 335 2.30 13.52 -0.93
CA VAL A 335 3.03 14.45 -1.83
C VAL A 335 4.43 13.93 -2.10
N ILE A 336 5.15 13.54 -1.06
CA ILE A 336 6.53 13.04 -1.19
C ILE A 336 6.58 11.74 -1.99
N THR A 337 5.63 10.81 -1.73
CA THR A 337 5.58 9.57 -2.51
C THR A 337 5.29 9.83 -3.99
N ALA A 338 4.49 10.85 -4.33
CA ALA A 338 4.25 11.24 -5.71
C ALA A 338 5.50 11.89 -6.36
N PHE A 339 6.18 12.79 -5.66
CA PHE A 339 7.42 13.44 -6.15
C PHE A 339 8.55 12.45 -6.38
N ILE A 340 8.71 11.45 -5.54
CA ILE A 340 9.73 10.40 -5.71
C ILE A 340 9.25 9.35 -6.72
N GLY A 341 8.00 8.92 -6.59
CA GLY A 341 7.45 7.80 -7.35
C GLY A 341 7.28 8.11 -8.84
N CYS A 342 6.77 9.29 -9.19
CA CYS A 342 6.50 9.64 -10.59
C CYS A 342 7.78 9.70 -11.46
N PRO A 343 8.84 10.45 -11.11
CA PRO A 343 10.08 10.47 -11.90
C PRO A 343 10.75 9.09 -11.95
N MET A 344 10.78 8.37 -10.82
CA MET A 344 11.36 7.04 -10.77
C MET A 344 10.61 6.08 -11.68
N PHE A 345 9.28 6.14 -11.69
CA PHE A 345 8.45 5.32 -12.55
C PHE A 345 8.66 5.64 -14.03
N LEU A 346 8.70 6.92 -14.41
CA LEU A 346 9.02 7.35 -15.78
C LEU A 346 10.40 6.86 -16.23
N TYR A 347 11.41 6.98 -15.36
CA TYR A 347 12.75 6.44 -15.63
C TYR A 347 12.73 4.93 -15.88
N LEU A 348 11.99 4.18 -15.04
CA LEU A 348 11.86 2.73 -15.20
C LEU A 348 11.16 2.36 -16.51
N LEU A 349 10.12 3.08 -16.90
CA LEU A 349 9.43 2.87 -18.19
C LEU A 349 10.37 3.07 -19.40
N ILE A 350 11.17 4.14 -19.38
CA ILE A 350 12.12 4.43 -20.46
C ILE A 350 13.21 3.37 -20.56
N LYS A 351 13.70 2.88 -19.41
CA LYS A 351 14.78 1.89 -19.34
C LYS A 351 14.32 0.47 -19.62
N GLN A 352 13.04 0.18 -19.48
CA GLN A 352 12.47 -1.15 -19.62
C GLN A 352 12.55 -1.63 -21.08
N ARG A 353 13.47 -2.53 -21.40
CA ARG A 353 13.40 -3.32 -22.64
C ARG A 353 12.23 -4.31 -22.51
N ARG A 354 11.56 -4.63 -23.63
CA ARG A 354 10.28 -5.37 -23.79
C ARG A 354 10.19 -6.81 -23.18
N THR A 355 10.97 -7.18 -22.18
CA THR A 355 11.19 -8.60 -21.77
C THR A 355 10.81 -8.93 -20.33
N MET A 356 9.79 -8.29 -19.74
CA MET A 356 9.45 -8.59 -18.33
C MET A 356 8.23 -9.52 -18.10
N TRP A 357 7.63 -10.06 -19.16
CA TRP A 357 6.50 -10.99 -19.06
C TRP A 357 6.71 -12.25 -19.90
#